data_86d9d6fd21f23227e76436cf6d2d3e74
#
_entry.id   86d9d6fd21f23227e76436cf6d2d3e74
#
_cell.length_a   1.000
_cell.length_b   1.000
_cell.length_c   1.000
_cell.angle_alpha   90.00
_cell.angle_beta   90.00
_cell.angle_gamma   90.00
#
_symmetry.space_group_name_H-M   'P 1'
#
loop_
_entity.id
_entity.type
_entity.pdbx_description
1 polymer ?
#
loop_
_entity_poly.entity_id
_entity_poly.type
_entity_poly.pdbx_seq_one_letter_code
_entity_poly.pdbx_strand_id
1 'polypeptide(L)'
;LRLVGSEMCIRDRTTGVELNGASLSVLDKDGNVIDSWTSVKDEPHVIKYLTVGKTYTLRESLAPLGYLKTTDVEFTVQDTAKVQKVEMKDDVPKALLIVNKKGEFLDKITLLDNVKGVVEHLFEYITGSLSDITFEIYAAEDIKAADGVSPDYYAKDELVATVTTDANGVAEVSDLPVGKYYVKEVGTAYGYVLDEEP
;
A
#
# COMPACT_ATOMS: atom_id res chain seq x y z
N LEU A 1 3.77 -44.92 -14.76
CA LEU A 1 3.87 -43.52 -14.33
C LEU A 1 3.66 -42.64 -15.55
N ARG A 2 2.61 -41.79 -15.55
CA ARG A 2 2.36 -40.85 -16.64
C ARG A 2 2.93 -39.46 -16.24
N LEU A 3 3.67 -38.84 -17.13
CA LEU A 3 4.26 -37.53 -16.96
C LEU A 3 3.60 -36.55 -17.92
N VAL A 4 3.32 -35.36 -17.45
CA VAL A 4 2.71 -34.27 -18.24
C VAL A 4 3.43 -32.94 -17.98
N GLY A 5 3.23 -31.99 -18.88
CA GLY A 5 3.73 -30.62 -18.70
C GLY A 5 2.67 -29.73 -18.04
N SER A 6 3.13 -28.78 -17.24
CA SER A 6 2.30 -27.71 -16.68
C SER A 6 2.94 -26.35 -16.95
N GLU A 7 2.10 -25.38 -17.31
CA GLU A 7 2.48 -24.01 -17.57
C GLU A 7 2.29 -23.17 -16.31
N MET A 8 3.33 -22.45 -15.90
CA MET A 8 3.35 -21.62 -14.72
C MET A 8 3.45 -20.14 -15.12
N CYS A 9 2.63 -19.29 -14.53
CA CYS A 9 2.73 -17.85 -14.71
C CYS A 9 2.44 -17.10 -13.40
N ILE A 10 2.98 -15.89 -13.30
CA ILE A 10 2.70 -14.96 -12.20
C ILE A 10 2.09 -13.69 -12.79
N ARG A 11 1.04 -13.16 -12.14
CA ARG A 11 0.26 -12.04 -12.63
C ARG A 11 -0.02 -11.01 -11.55
N ASP A 12 -0.13 -9.75 -11.95
CA ASP A 12 -0.77 -8.74 -11.13
C ASP A 12 -2.22 -9.15 -10.82
N ARG A 13 -2.60 -9.11 -9.56
CA ARG A 13 -3.93 -9.56 -9.11
C ARG A 13 -5.06 -8.70 -9.66
N THR A 14 -4.82 -7.40 -9.82
CA THR A 14 -5.84 -6.43 -10.24
C THR A 14 -5.94 -6.32 -11.74
N THR A 15 -4.81 -6.21 -12.44
CA THR A 15 -4.77 -5.98 -13.89
C THR A 15 -4.71 -7.25 -14.71
N GLY A 16 -4.24 -8.36 -14.11
CA GLY A 16 -4.00 -9.63 -14.78
C GLY A 16 -2.77 -9.64 -15.69
N VAL A 17 -1.99 -8.58 -15.71
CA VAL A 17 -0.76 -8.47 -16.51
C VAL A 17 0.29 -9.45 -15.97
N GLU A 18 0.98 -10.15 -16.87
CA GLU A 18 2.10 -11.04 -16.49
C GLU A 18 3.27 -10.24 -15.98
N LEU A 19 3.87 -10.72 -14.86
CA LEU A 19 4.91 -10.02 -14.14
C LEU A 19 6.29 -10.57 -14.49
N ASN A 20 7.27 -9.66 -14.54
CA ASN A 20 8.67 -9.94 -14.84
C ASN A 20 9.52 -9.82 -13.57
N GLY A 21 10.43 -10.77 -13.36
CA GLY A 21 11.46 -10.68 -12.31
C GLY A 21 11.12 -11.38 -10.99
N ALA A 22 9.99 -12.10 -10.90
CA ALA A 22 9.72 -12.97 -9.76
C ALA A 22 10.65 -14.19 -9.76
N SER A 23 11.20 -14.57 -8.61
CA SER A 23 11.93 -15.84 -8.47
C SER A 23 10.98 -16.91 -7.97
N LEU A 24 10.74 -17.91 -8.80
CA LEU A 24 9.76 -18.96 -8.60
C LEU A 24 10.43 -20.34 -8.52
N SER A 25 9.79 -21.26 -7.80
CA SER A 25 10.20 -22.65 -7.73
C SER A 25 8.98 -23.57 -7.56
N VAL A 26 9.07 -24.78 -8.08
CA VAL A 26 8.13 -25.87 -7.81
C VAL A 26 8.80 -26.89 -6.91
N LEU A 27 8.10 -27.24 -5.83
CA LEU A 27 8.55 -28.20 -4.83
C LEU A 27 7.66 -29.44 -4.83
N ASP A 28 8.25 -30.58 -4.52
CA ASP A 28 7.49 -31.80 -4.22
C ASP A 28 6.94 -31.77 -2.78
N LYS A 29 6.20 -32.83 -2.42
CA LYS A 29 5.60 -32.99 -1.08
C LYS A 29 6.63 -33.05 0.07
N ASP A 30 7.88 -33.38 -0.23
CA ASP A 30 8.97 -33.50 0.74
C ASP A 30 9.78 -32.18 0.83
N GLY A 31 9.39 -31.15 0.05
CA GLY A 31 10.03 -29.84 0.01
C GLY A 31 11.24 -29.75 -0.91
N ASN A 32 11.53 -30.80 -1.72
CA ASN A 32 12.61 -30.76 -2.67
C ASN A 32 12.24 -29.90 -3.87
N VAL A 33 13.17 -29.06 -4.31
CA VAL A 33 12.99 -28.22 -5.51
C VAL A 33 13.06 -29.12 -6.75
N ILE A 34 11.99 -29.12 -7.53
CA ILE A 34 11.86 -29.83 -8.80
C ILE A 34 12.33 -28.96 -9.96
N ASP A 35 11.98 -27.65 -9.91
CA ASP A 35 12.38 -26.66 -10.90
C ASP A 35 12.39 -25.26 -10.28
N SER A 36 13.19 -24.37 -10.85
CA SER A 36 13.26 -22.96 -10.42
C SER A 36 13.65 -22.05 -11.59
N TRP A 37 13.01 -20.85 -11.64
CA TRP A 37 13.22 -19.88 -12.72
C TRP A 37 12.94 -18.46 -12.23
N THR A 38 13.28 -17.49 -13.07
CA THR A 38 12.82 -16.11 -12.92
C THR A 38 11.75 -15.85 -13.98
N SER A 39 10.62 -15.26 -13.57
CA SER A 39 9.53 -14.94 -14.50
C SER A 39 9.95 -13.92 -15.55
N VAL A 40 9.51 -14.13 -16.77
CA VAL A 40 9.65 -13.20 -17.89
C VAL A 40 8.25 -12.91 -18.43
N LYS A 41 7.93 -11.63 -18.63
CA LYS A 41 6.62 -11.21 -19.13
C LYS A 41 6.33 -11.84 -20.49
N ASP A 42 5.12 -12.32 -20.68
CA ASP A 42 4.60 -12.97 -21.88
C ASP A 42 5.36 -14.27 -22.27
N GLU A 43 6.17 -14.82 -21.35
CA GLU A 43 6.89 -16.07 -21.51
C GLU A 43 6.56 -17.04 -20.36
N PRO A 44 5.43 -17.76 -20.43
CA PRO A 44 5.05 -18.72 -19.39
C PRO A 44 6.09 -19.83 -19.27
N HIS A 45 6.49 -20.14 -18.02
CA HIS A 45 7.42 -21.22 -17.76
C HIS A 45 6.73 -22.58 -17.85
N VAL A 46 7.27 -23.50 -18.63
CA VAL A 46 6.70 -24.85 -18.84
C VAL A 46 7.58 -25.91 -18.16
N ILE A 47 7.03 -26.48 -17.08
CA ILE A 47 7.67 -27.61 -16.41
C ILE A 47 7.20 -28.90 -17.07
N LYS A 48 8.15 -29.70 -17.52
CA LYS A 48 7.91 -31.02 -18.14
C LYS A 48 8.09 -32.13 -17.11
N TYR A 49 7.44 -33.27 -17.38
CA TYR A 49 7.64 -34.51 -16.62
C TYR A 49 7.15 -34.51 -15.16
N LEU A 50 6.14 -33.69 -14.83
CA LEU A 50 5.45 -33.83 -13.56
C LEU A 50 4.60 -35.12 -13.53
N THR A 51 4.54 -35.76 -12.36
CA THR A 51 3.80 -37.04 -12.18
C THR A 51 2.32 -36.79 -12.00
N VAL A 52 1.49 -37.38 -12.85
CA VAL A 52 0.02 -37.32 -12.73
C VAL A 52 -0.44 -37.82 -11.36
N GLY A 53 -1.39 -37.11 -10.75
CA GLY A 53 -1.98 -37.40 -9.46
C GLY A 53 -1.13 -36.99 -8.26
N LYS A 54 0.07 -36.44 -8.46
CA LYS A 54 0.84 -35.89 -7.37
C LYS A 54 0.59 -34.40 -7.18
N THR A 55 0.67 -33.96 -5.93
CA THR A 55 0.57 -32.55 -5.54
C THR A 55 1.97 -31.95 -5.44
N TYR A 56 2.09 -30.74 -5.93
CA TYR A 56 3.28 -29.90 -5.91
C TYR A 56 2.92 -28.53 -5.35
N THR A 57 3.94 -27.80 -4.92
CA THR A 57 3.82 -26.42 -4.41
C THR A 57 4.56 -25.47 -5.33
N LEU A 58 3.86 -24.50 -5.92
CA LEU A 58 4.47 -23.35 -6.57
C LEU A 58 4.77 -22.30 -5.50
N ARG A 59 6.03 -21.95 -5.37
CA ARG A 59 6.54 -21.01 -4.37
C ARG A 59 7.24 -19.84 -5.02
N GLU A 60 6.91 -18.66 -4.54
CA GLU A 60 7.67 -17.46 -4.83
C GLU A 60 8.70 -17.24 -3.72
N SER A 61 9.97 -17.07 -4.07
CA SER A 61 11.04 -16.72 -3.13
C SER A 61 11.32 -15.22 -3.10
N LEU A 62 11.16 -14.55 -4.24
CA LEU A 62 11.32 -13.09 -4.41
C LEU A 62 10.22 -12.57 -5.34
N ALA A 63 9.45 -11.59 -4.87
CA ALA A 63 8.45 -10.89 -5.67
C ALA A 63 9.10 -9.94 -6.69
N PRO A 64 8.41 -9.61 -7.79
CA PRO A 64 8.85 -8.54 -8.69
C PRO A 64 8.96 -7.20 -7.96
N LEU A 65 9.76 -6.30 -8.51
CA LEU A 65 9.90 -4.95 -7.95
C LEU A 65 8.52 -4.25 -7.92
N GLY A 66 8.17 -3.70 -6.75
CA GLY A 66 6.89 -3.00 -6.55
C GLY A 66 5.72 -3.90 -6.17
N TYR A 67 5.93 -5.20 -5.98
CA TYR A 67 4.91 -6.16 -5.57
C TYR A 67 5.19 -6.77 -4.20
N LEU A 68 4.14 -7.24 -3.57
CA LEU A 68 4.20 -8.02 -2.33
C LEU A 68 4.34 -9.50 -2.69
N LYS A 69 5.25 -10.17 -1.97
CA LYS A 69 5.38 -11.62 -2.09
C LYS A 69 4.07 -12.29 -1.69
N THR A 70 3.58 -13.19 -2.56
CA THR A 70 2.35 -13.94 -2.32
C THR A 70 2.61 -15.26 -1.58
N THR A 71 1.53 -15.92 -1.19
CA THR A 71 1.55 -17.24 -0.53
C THR A 71 1.75 -18.35 -1.56
N ASP A 72 2.29 -19.48 -1.09
CA ASP A 72 2.45 -20.69 -1.89
C ASP A 72 1.12 -21.15 -2.50
N VAL A 73 1.17 -21.67 -3.71
CA VAL A 73 0.02 -22.27 -4.42
C VAL A 73 0.23 -23.76 -4.57
N GLU A 74 -0.62 -24.57 -3.92
CA GLU A 74 -0.65 -26.02 -4.12
C GLU A 74 -1.46 -26.38 -5.35
N PHE A 75 -0.96 -27.33 -6.14
CA PHE A 75 -1.66 -27.85 -7.30
C PHE A 75 -1.41 -29.35 -7.48
N THR A 76 -2.46 -30.08 -7.89
CA THR A 76 -2.36 -31.50 -8.22
C THR A 76 -2.31 -31.67 -9.73
N VAL A 77 -1.35 -32.43 -10.21
CA VAL A 77 -1.16 -32.70 -11.64
C VAL A 77 -2.29 -33.60 -12.16
N GLN A 78 -3.04 -33.09 -13.12
CA GLN A 78 -4.20 -33.78 -13.70
C GLN A 78 -3.82 -34.63 -14.89
N ASP A 79 -4.53 -35.77 -15.05
CA ASP A 79 -4.43 -36.60 -16.24
C ASP A 79 -5.24 -35.98 -17.38
N THR A 80 -4.64 -35.08 -18.12
CA THR A 80 -5.28 -34.38 -19.22
C THR A 80 -4.38 -34.34 -20.45
N ALA A 81 -5.00 -34.26 -21.63
CA ALA A 81 -4.28 -34.04 -22.88
C ALA A 81 -3.91 -32.57 -23.11
N LYS A 82 -4.39 -31.64 -22.26
CA LYS A 82 -4.11 -30.22 -22.31
C LYS A 82 -3.02 -29.85 -21.31
N VAL A 83 -2.25 -28.82 -21.63
CA VAL A 83 -1.30 -28.23 -20.67
C VAL A 83 -2.11 -27.63 -19.52
N GLN A 84 -1.82 -28.07 -18.29
CA GLN A 84 -2.42 -27.50 -17.09
C GLN A 84 -1.76 -26.15 -16.81
N LYS A 85 -2.58 -25.13 -16.58
CA LYS A 85 -2.09 -23.80 -16.18
C LYS A 85 -2.20 -23.63 -14.67
N VAL A 86 -1.14 -23.13 -14.05
CA VAL A 86 -1.10 -22.76 -12.64
C VAL A 86 -0.71 -21.28 -12.56
N GLU A 87 -1.57 -20.47 -11.99
CA GLU A 87 -1.37 -19.03 -11.85
C GLU A 87 -1.09 -18.65 -10.40
N MET A 88 -0.09 -17.85 -10.19
CA MET A 88 0.18 -17.13 -8.95
C MET A 88 -0.16 -15.66 -9.15
N LYS A 89 -0.66 -14.98 -8.12
CA LYS A 89 -1.10 -13.59 -8.22
C LYS A 89 -0.54 -12.75 -7.12
N ASP A 90 0.16 -11.69 -7.49
CA ASP A 90 0.77 -10.73 -6.58
C ASP A 90 -0.07 -9.46 -6.45
N ASP A 91 -0.01 -8.88 -5.27
CA ASP A 91 -0.63 -7.60 -4.95
C ASP A 91 0.41 -6.49 -4.89
N VAL A 92 0.03 -5.28 -5.27
CA VAL A 92 0.84 -4.09 -5.01
C VAL A 92 0.66 -3.65 -3.56
N PRO A 93 1.73 -3.18 -2.89
CA PRO A 93 1.62 -2.62 -1.55
C PRO A 93 0.75 -1.36 -1.55
N LYS A 94 -0.01 -1.17 -0.47
CA LYS A 94 -0.83 0.01 -0.22
C LYS A 94 -0.35 0.72 1.03
N ALA A 95 -0.47 2.04 1.04
CA ALA A 95 -0.13 2.89 2.17
C ALA A 95 -1.39 3.40 2.88
N LEU A 96 -1.26 3.65 4.18
CA LEU A 96 -2.19 4.39 5.00
C LEU A 96 -1.52 5.71 5.39
N LEU A 97 -2.13 6.84 5.06
CA LEU A 97 -1.73 8.17 5.50
C LEU A 97 -2.61 8.58 6.68
N ILE A 98 -1.99 8.97 7.79
CA ILE A 98 -2.66 9.47 8.98
C ILE A 98 -2.17 10.89 9.25
N VAL A 99 -3.11 11.84 9.30
CA VAL A 99 -2.85 13.23 9.69
C VAL A 99 -3.37 13.45 11.10
N ASN A 100 -2.52 13.98 11.98
CA ASN A 100 -2.89 14.34 13.35
C ASN A 100 -2.75 15.85 13.52
N LYS A 101 -3.87 16.54 13.80
CA LYS A 101 -3.87 17.98 14.06
C LYS A 101 -4.12 18.28 15.53
N LYS A 102 -3.26 19.13 16.08
CA LYS A 102 -3.37 19.65 17.44
C LYS A 102 -3.35 21.16 17.41
N GLY A 103 -3.94 21.77 18.42
CA GLY A 103 -3.92 23.22 18.64
C GLY A 103 -3.83 23.58 20.13
N GLU A 104 -3.59 24.83 20.37
CA GLU A 104 -3.56 25.38 21.73
C GLU A 104 -4.93 25.91 22.11
N PHE A 105 -5.39 25.55 23.30
CA PHE A 105 -6.66 25.99 23.87
C PHE A 105 -6.37 26.82 25.14
N LEU A 106 -7.10 27.91 25.32
CA LEU A 106 -7.06 28.64 26.57
C LEU A 106 -7.62 27.78 27.70
N ASP A 107 -6.76 27.42 28.64
CA ASP A 107 -7.11 26.62 29.82
C ASP A 107 -7.60 27.49 30.95
N LYS A 108 -6.85 28.57 31.27
CA LYS A 108 -7.12 29.39 32.43
C LYS A 108 -6.71 30.83 32.23
N ILE A 109 -7.49 31.74 32.81
CA ILE A 109 -7.12 33.14 32.95
C ILE A 109 -7.00 33.45 34.47
N THR A 110 -5.81 33.82 34.88
CA THR A 110 -5.56 34.24 36.26
C THR A 110 -5.41 35.76 36.30
N LEU A 111 -6.18 36.39 37.17
CA LEU A 111 -6.04 37.80 37.49
C LEU A 111 -4.93 37.98 38.50
N LEU A 112 -3.93 38.74 38.19
CA LEU A 112 -2.82 39.10 39.06
C LEU A 112 -3.08 40.51 39.56
N ASP A 113 -3.56 40.67 40.78
CA ASP A 113 -3.64 41.97 41.42
C ASP A 113 -2.24 42.46 41.81
N ASN A 114 -1.81 43.58 41.30
CA ASN A 114 -0.59 44.19 41.78
C ASN A 114 -0.90 45.44 42.64
N VAL A 115 0.04 45.77 43.53
CA VAL A 115 -0.07 46.88 44.52
C VAL A 115 -0.26 48.26 43.92
N LYS A 116 -0.23 48.41 42.57
CA LYS A 116 -0.33 49.68 41.82
C LYS A 116 -1.68 49.86 41.13
N GLY A 117 -2.65 48.97 41.33
CA GLY A 117 -4.00 49.07 40.73
C GLY A 117 -4.02 48.71 39.23
N VAL A 118 -3.01 48.05 38.71
CA VAL A 118 -2.99 47.48 37.36
C VAL A 118 -3.38 46.01 37.46
N VAL A 119 -4.43 45.63 36.74
CA VAL A 119 -4.85 44.22 36.66
C VAL A 119 -4.12 43.56 35.50
N GLU A 120 -3.27 42.61 35.82
CA GLU A 120 -2.60 41.77 34.82
C GLU A 120 -3.35 40.48 34.63
N HIS A 121 -3.47 40.02 33.38
CA HIS A 121 -4.08 38.76 33.02
C HIS A 121 -2.98 37.78 32.61
N LEU A 122 -2.86 36.66 33.32
CA LEU A 122 -2.03 35.55 32.90
C LEU A 122 -2.93 34.53 32.17
N PHE A 123 -2.59 34.30 30.90
CA PHE A 123 -3.25 33.30 30.05
C PHE A 123 -2.44 32.01 30.05
N GLU A 124 -3.05 30.93 30.44
CA GLU A 124 -2.46 29.58 30.39
C GLU A 124 -3.12 28.79 29.28
N TYR A 125 -2.33 28.06 28.47
CA TYR A 125 -2.79 27.28 27.32
C TYR A 125 -2.44 25.83 27.50
N ILE A 126 -3.31 24.94 26.98
CA ILE A 126 -3.07 23.50 26.86
C ILE A 126 -3.15 23.09 25.41
N THR A 127 -2.39 22.07 25.05
CA THR A 127 -2.47 21.46 23.70
C THR A 127 -3.53 20.37 23.68
N GLY A 128 -4.42 20.42 22.72
CA GLY A 128 -5.47 19.42 22.52
C GLY A 128 -5.68 19.10 21.05
N SER A 129 -6.51 18.09 20.77
CA SER A 129 -6.88 17.69 19.43
C SER A 129 -7.80 18.71 18.77
N LEU A 130 -7.62 18.95 17.46
CA LEU A 130 -8.49 19.83 16.67
C LEU A 130 -9.30 19.00 15.67
N SER A 131 -10.63 19.00 15.84
CA SER A 131 -11.60 18.45 14.88
C SER A 131 -11.93 19.45 13.79
N ASP A 132 -12.56 18.94 12.74
CA ASP A 132 -13.14 19.73 11.63
C ASP A 132 -12.10 20.54 10.84
N ILE A 133 -10.85 20.13 10.89
CA ILE A 133 -9.78 20.70 10.07
C ILE A 133 -9.70 19.93 8.76
N THR A 134 -9.77 20.63 7.64
CA THR A 134 -9.78 20.03 6.32
C THR A 134 -8.39 20.07 5.68
N PHE A 135 -7.96 18.92 5.19
CA PHE A 135 -6.70 18.75 4.47
C PHE A 135 -6.93 18.23 3.06
N GLU A 136 -6.11 18.72 2.14
CA GLU A 136 -5.95 18.17 0.79
C GLU A 136 -4.61 17.46 0.70
N ILE A 137 -4.64 16.23 0.15
CA ILE A 137 -3.47 15.41 -0.06
C ILE A 137 -3.15 15.41 -1.55
N TYR A 138 -1.91 15.69 -1.90
CA TYR A 138 -1.43 15.77 -3.28
C TYR A 138 -0.27 14.81 -3.51
N ALA A 139 -0.11 14.32 -4.74
CA ALA A 139 1.08 13.58 -5.14
C ALA A 139 2.29 14.52 -5.24
N ALA A 140 3.38 14.23 -4.52
CA ALA A 140 4.61 15.04 -4.56
C ALA A 140 5.50 14.72 -5.78
N GLU A 141 5.23 13.62 -6.45
CA GLU A 141 5.89 13.14 -7.68
C GLU A 141 4.90 12.35 -8.52
N ASP A 142 5.26 12.01 -9.78
CA ASP A 142 4.47 11.08 -10.57
C ASP A 142 4.50 9.70 -9.90
N ILE A 143 3.32 9.17 -9.55
CA ILE A 143 3.18 7.86 -8.90
C ILE A 143 2.77 6.83 -9.94
N LYS A 144 3.72 5.99 -10.34
CA LYS A 144 3.60 5.05 -11.44
C LYS A 144 3.05 3.71 -11.03
N ALA A 145 2.34 3.04 -11.95
CA ALA A 145 1.94 1.66 -11.78
C ALA A 145 3.18 0.73 -11.76
N ALA A 146 3.19 -0.23 -10.84
CA ALA A 146 4.31 -1.15 -10.64
C ALA A 146 4.55 -2.07 -11.84
N ASP A 147 3.50 -2.38 -12.63
CA ASP A 147 3.58 -3.25 -13.81
C ASP A 147 4.23 -2.58 -15.03
N GLY A 148 4.45 -1.26 -14.98
CA GLY A 148 5.05 -0.47 -16.06
C GLY A 148 4.24 -0.42 -17.37
N VAL A 149 2.97 -0.83 -17.33
CA VAL A 149 2.06 -0.91 -18.49
C VAL A 149 0.74 -0.20 -18.23
N SER A 150 0.21 -0.34 -17.02
CA SER A 150 -1.02 0.35 -16.58
C SER A 150 -0.78 1.87 -16.54
N PRO A 151 -1.85 2.67 -16.67
CA PRO A 151 -1.76 4.10 -16.46
C PRO A 151 -1.16 4.42 -15.08
N ASP A 152 -0.41 5.51 -15.01
CA ASP A 152 0.09 6.03 -13.74
C ASP A 152 -1.07 6.31 -12.78
N TYR A 153 -0.86 6.14 -11.48
CA TYR A 153 -1.88 6.37 -10.48
C TYR A 153 -2.20 7.85 -10.32
N TYR A 154 -1.16 8.69 -10.23
CA TYR A 154 -1.28 10.13 -10.07
C TYR A 154 -0.12 10.86 -10.75
N ALA A 155 -0.40 12.00 -11.37
CA ALA A 155 0.61 12.94 -11.80
C ALA A 155 1.11 13.78 -10.61
N LYS A 156 2.30 14.33 -10.72
CA LYS A 156 2.81 15.29 -9.73
C LYS A 156 1.83 16.46 -9.58
N ASP A 157 1.62 16.88 -8.33
CA ASP A 157 0.71 17.97 -7.90
C ASP A 157 -0.79 17.68 -8.16
N GLU A 158 -1.16 16.43 -8.51
CA GLU A 158 -2.55 16.01 -8.61
C GLU A 158 -3.16 15.82 -7.24
N LEU A 159 -4.43 16.28 -7.07
CA LEU A 159 -5.20 16.08 -5.85
C LEU A 159 -5.61 14.61 -5.72
N VAL A 160 -5.16 13.98 -4.66
CA VAL A 160 -5.40 12.56 -4.35
C VAL A 160 -6.63 12.36 -3.48
N ALA A 161 -6.76 13.17 -2.43
CA ALA A 161 -7.86 13.09 -1.48
C ALA A 161 -8.08 14.40 -0.74
N THR A 162 -9.31 14.59 -0.24
CA THR A 162 -9.66 15.63 0.74
C THR A 162 -10.21 14.94 1.97
N VAL A 163 -9.67 15.25 3.14
CA VAL A 163 -10.06 14.64 4.42
C VAL A 163 -10.26 15.69 5.50
N THR A 164 -11.07 15.37 6.50
CA THR A 164 -11.33 16.25 7.64
C THR A 164 -11.08 15.50 8.93
N THR A 165 -10.45 16.16 9.91
CA THR A 165 -10.13 15.54 11.20
C THR A 165 -11.39 15.28 12.02
N ASP A 166 -11.40 14.12 12.68
CA ASP A 166 -12.44 13.70 13.62
C ASP A 166 -12.30 14.40 14.99
N ALA A 167 -13.14 14.00 15.95
CA ALA A 167 -13.12 14.52 17.32
C ALA A 167 -11.78 14.30 18.06
N ASN A 168 -10.95 13.38 17.60
CA ASN A 168 -9.62 13.10 18.14
C ASN A 168 -8.53 13.89 17.40
N GLY A 169 -8.89 14.73 16.43
CA GLY A 169 -7.95 15.46 15.58
C GLY A 169 -7.25 14.58 14.54
N VAL A 170 -7.86 13.46 14.16
CA VAL A 170 -7.27 12.48 13.24
C VAL A 170 -8.04 12.45 11.92
N ALA A 171 -7.31 12.45 10.82
CA ALA A 171 -7.84 12.15 9.49
C ALA A 171 -7.01 11.05 8.83
N GLU A 172 -7.66 10.13 8.10
CA GLU A 172 -7.01 8.97 7.50
C GLU A 172 -7.37 8.83 6.02
N VAL A 173 -6.38 8.41 5.22
CA VAL A 173 -6.57 7.96 3.83
C VAL A 173 -5.93 6.61 3.67
N SER A 174 -6.74 5.59 3.38
CA SER A 174 -6.30 4.22 3.12
C SER A 174 -6.10 3.96 1.63
N ASP A 175 -5.51 2.80 1.33
CA ASP A 175 -5.35 2.27 -0.03
C ASP A 175 -4.55 3.14 -1.00
N LEU A 176 -3.75 4.06 -0.49
CA LEU A 176 -2.88 4.88 -1.31
C LEU A 176 -1.79 4.01 -1.98
N PRO A 177 -1.51 4.21 -3.28
CA PRO A 177 -0.30 3.69 -3.90
C PRO A 177 0.94 4.12 -3.13
N VAL A 178 1.98 3.30 -3.09
CA VAL A 178 3.25 3.69 -2.47
C VAL A 178 3.91 4.79 -3.31
N GLY A 179 4.21 5.93 -2.68
CA GLY A 179 4.77 7.11 -3.33
C GLY A 179 4.98 8.24 -2.32
N LYS A 180 5.38 9.40 -2.80
CA LYS A 180 5.52 10.59 -1.98
C LYS A 180 4.29 11.48 -2.13
N TYR A 181 3.82 11.95 -0.99
CA TYR A 181 2.67 12.84 -0.89
C TYR A 181 3.02 14.08 -0.07
N TYR A 182 2.34 15.17 -0.31
CA TYR A 182 2.33 16.32 0.58
C TYR A 182 0.90 16.66 0.96
N VAL A 183 0.75 17.29 2.12
CA VAL A 183 -0.55 17.61 2.73
C VAL A 183 -0.64 19.11 2.91
N LYS A 184 -1.78 19.70 2.50
CA LYS A 184 -2.09 21.11 2.73
C LYS A 184 -3.33 21.24 3.60
N GLU A 185 -3.25 22.08 4.61
CA GLU A 185 -4.43 22.52 5.33
C GLU A 185 -5.20 23.53 4.47
N VAL A 186 -6.49 23.26 4.20
CA VAL A 186 -7.34 24.11 3.37
C VAL A 186 -8.57 24.63 4.11
N GLY A 187 -8.82 24.12 5.30
CA GLY A 187 -9.88 24.58 6.19
C GLY A 187 -9.49 24.39 7.63
N THR A 188 -9.67 25.45 8.44
CA THR A 188 -9.31 25.44 9.85
C THR A 188 -10.54 25.67 10.74
N ALA A 189 -10.45 25.31 12.04
CA ALA A 189 -11.49 25.53 13.02
C ALA A 189 -11.61 27.01 13.39
N TYR A 190 -12.82 27.40 13.87
CA TYR A 190 -13.06 28.76 14.34
C TYR A 190 -12.07 29.14 15.45
N GLY A 191 -11.43 30.31 15.28
CA GLY A 191 -10.46 30.85 16.24
C GLY A 191 -9.01 30.46 15.95
N TYR A 192 -8.74 29.65 14.92
CA TYR A 192 -7.40 29.27 14.46
C TYR A 192 -7.08 29.90 13.10
N VAL A 193 -5.81 30.09 12.86
CA VAL A 193 -5.28 30.60 11.58
C VAL A 193 -4.91 29.40 10.71
N LEU A 194 -5.25 29.48 9.43
CA LEU A 194 -4.87 28.48 8.43
C LEU A 194 -3.34 28.40 8.33
N ASP A 195 -2.81 27.17 8.36
CA ASP A 195 -1.41 26.90 8.08
C ASP A 195 -1.25 26.67 6.57
N GLU A 196 -0.72 27.68 5.87
CA GLU A 196 -0.57 27.63 4.40
C GLU A 196 0.72 26.95 3.92
N GLU A 197 1.64 26.61 4.85
CA GLU A 197 2.86 25.88 4.51
C GLU A 197 2.57 24.38 4.42
N PRO A 198 2.98 23.69 3.32
CA PRO A 198 2.77 22.25 3.14
C PRO A 198 3.76 21.41 3.92
#